data_deeb19018af55c7f70e5c9c12a439de3
#
_entry.id   deeb19018af55c7f70e5c9c12a439de3
#
_cell.length_a   1.000
_cell.length_b   1.000
_cell.length_c   1.000
_cell.angle_alpha   90.00
_cell.angle_beta   90.00
_cell.angle_gamma   90.00
#
_symmetry.space_group_name_H-M   'P 1'
#
loop_
_entity.id
_entity.type
_entity.pdbx_description
1 polymer ?
#
loop_
_entity_poly.entity_id
_entity_poly.type
_entity_poly.pdbx_seq_one_letter_code
_entity_poly.pdbx_strand_id
1 'polypeptide(L)'
;PSPIYEGEDSVIARILDGKKALYKVPLPKKNESKKEILETYTKEYSAEYQSQALIDLAKKFKKRLENLNQIKKIDIYTSHHTHYVIGTGANDPQKMDPKASRETLDHSIMYIFAVALEDGNWHHVRSYSKARAKRKSTIKIWRSIKTHEDKKWTRKYHNPNPKKKSFGAKVVITLKNGKKITEQQDRADAHPFGARP
;
A
#
# COMPACT_ATOMS: atom_id res chain seq x y z
N PRO A 1 -7.54 20.29 -21.86
CA PRO A 1 -7.27 18.87 -21.66
C PRO A 1 -5.83 18.58 -22.03
N SER A 2 -5.04 18.07 -21.09
CA SER A 2 -3.67 17.68 -21.36
C SER A 2 -3.70 16.40 -22.18
N PRO A 3 -3.01 16.35 -23.35
CA PRO A 3 -2.92 15.12 -24.11
C PRO A 3 -2.17 14.06 -23.29
N ILE A 4 -2.73 12.88 -23.17
CA ILE A 4 -2.17 11.78 -22.34
C ILE A 4 -0.77 11.37 -22.83
N TYR A 5 -0.54 11.42 -24.14
CA TYR A 5 0.70 10.97 -24.77
C TYR A 5 1.65 12.10 -25.17
N GLU A 6 1.18 13.35 -25.26
CA GLU A 6 1.95 14.49 -25.73
C GLU A 6 1.94 15.63 -24.71
N GLY A 7 2.97 16.47 -24.71
CA GLY A 7 3.10 17.59 -23.79
C GLY A 7 4.03 17.32 -22.61
N GLU A 8 4.27 18.35 -21.80
CA GLU A 8 5.27 18.31 -20.71
C GLU A 8 4.91 17.35 -19.60
N ASP A 9 3.62 17.16 -19.33
CA ASP A 9 3.12 16.27 -18.29
C ASP A 9 2.52 14.96 -18.82
N SER A 10 2.84 14.62 -20.07
CA SER A 10 2.39 13.38 -20.69
C SER A 10 3.09 12.14 -20.13
N VAL A 11 2.51 10.96 -20.37
CA VAL A 11 3.12 9.66 -20.05
C VAL A 11 4.51 9.54 -20.67
N ILE A 12 4.68 9.97 -21.93
CA ILE A 12 5.99 9.94 -22.62
C ILE A 12 7.00 10.83 -21.90
N ALA A 13 6.60 12.06 -21.52
CA ALA A 13 7.51 13.02 -20.90
C ALA A 13 7.93 12.61 -19.48
N ARG A 14 7.02 12.00 -18.71
CA ARG A 14 7.23 11.73 -17.26
C ARG A 14 7.62 10.29 -16.94
N ILE A 15 7.24 9.35 -17.78
CA ILE A 15 7.40 7.90 -17.49
C ILE A 15 8.33 7.22 -18.50
N LEU A 16 8.34 7.66 -19.75
CA LEU A 16 9.04 7.00 -20.86
C LEU A 16 10.25 7.81 -21.37
N ASP A 17 11.04 8.40 -20.46
CA ASP A 17 12.30 9.11 -20.73
C ASP A 17 12.18 10.36 -21.64
N GLY A 18 11.00 10.97 -21.70
CA GLY A 18 10.77 12.27 -22.32
C GLY A 18 10.50 12.25 -23.82
N LYS A 19 10.22 13.45 -24.37
CA LYS A 19 9.79 13.66 -25.76
C LYS A 19 10.74 13.13 -26.84
N LYS A 20 12.01 12.91 -26.52
CA LYS A 20 13.02 12.41 -27.46
C LYS A 20 13.16 10.89 -27.45
N ALA A 21 12.50 10.21 -26.49
CA ALA A 21 12.54 8.76 -26.43
C ALA A 21 11.72 8.15 -27.57
N LEU A 22 12.39 7.36 -28.40
CA LEU A 22 11.74 6.53 -29.41
C LEU A 22 11.18 5.29 -28.71
N TYR A 23 10.05 5.45 -28.03
CA TYR A 23 9.37 4.33 -27.39
C TYR A 23 8.59 3.52 -28.42
N LYS A 24 9.00 2.28 -28.64
CA LYS A 24 8.27 1.32 -29.47
C LYS A 24 7.57 0.34 -28.54
N VAL A 25 6.24 0.34 -28.54
CA VAL A 25 5.48 -0.73 -27.91
C VAL A 25 5.60 -1.98 -28.75
N PRO A 26 6.24 -3.05 -28.27
CA PRO A 26 6.30 -4.31 -29.02
C PRO A 26 4.90 -4.91 -29.03
N LEU A 27 4.24 -4.90 -30.19
CA LEU A 27 2.99 -5.59 -30.35
C LEU A 27 3.23 -7.09 -30.52
N PRO A 28 2.37 -7.95 -29.94
CA PRO A 28 2.52 -9.40 -30.08
C PRO A 28 2.42 -9.81 -31.56
N LYS A 29 3.29 -10.71 -31.98
CA LYS A 29 3.26 -11.31 -33.33
C LYS A 29 2.04 -12.21 -33.49
N LYS A 30 1.65 -12.46 -34.74
CA LYS A 30 0.66 -13.49 -35.07
C LYS A 30 1.17 -14.83 -34.51
N ASN A 31 0.38 -15.53 -33.73
CA ASN A 31 0.71 -16.79 -33.05
C ASN A 31 1.66 -16.68 -31.83
N GLU A 32 2.01 -15.48 -31.37
CA GLU A 32 2.73 -15.31 -30.12
C GLU A 32 1.78 -15.57 -28.92
N SER A 33 2.27 -16.32 -27.94
CA SER A 33 1.53 -16.54 -26.69
C SER A 33 1.44 -15.25 -25.91
N LYS A 34 0.22 -14.77 -25.62
CA LYS A 34 -0.04 -13.56 -24.85
C LYS A 34 0.10 -13.87 -23.36
N LYS A 35 1.27 -13.61 -22.80
CA LYS A 35 1.62 -13.98 -21.42
C LYS A 35 1.71 -12.79 -20.46
N GLU A 36 1.62 -11.55 -20.93
CA GLU A 36 1.84 -10.34 -20.13
C GLU A 36 0.92 -10.27 -18.91
N ILE A 37 -0.32 -10.77 -19.02
CA ILE A 37 -1.24 -10.84 -17.89
C ILE A 37 -0.72 -11.74 -16.76
N LEU A 38 0.06 -12.78 -17.10
CA LEU A 38 0.65 -13.69 -16.12
C LEU A 38 1.87 -13.09 -15.41
N GLU A 39 2.43 -12.01 -15.98
CA GLU A 39 3.56 -11.27 -15.41
C GLU A 39 3.13 -10.04 -14.61
N THR A 40 1.81 -9.79 -14.50
CA THR A 40 1.27 -8.70 -13.71
C THR A 40 1.07 -9.10 -12.25
N TYR A 41 1.04 -8.10 -11.37
CA TYR A 41 0.73 -8.30 -9.96
C TYR A 41 -0.78 -8.18 -9.74
N THR A 42 -1.41 -9.27 -9.30
CA THR A 42 -2.83 -9.28 -8.94
C THR A 42 -3.03 -8.72 -7.53
N LYS A 43 -4.19 -8.10 -7.30
CA LYS A 43 -4.62 -7.65 -5.97
C LYS A 43 -5.60 -8.66 -5.37
N GLU A 44 -5.34 -9.15 -4.18
CA GLU A 44 -6.32 -9.90 -3.39
C GLU A 44 -7.36 -8.96 -2.77
N TYR A 45 -6.89 -7.79 -2.35
CA TYR A 45 -7.74 -6.79 -1.70
C TYR A 45 -8.00 -5.62 -2.65
N SER A 46 -9.24 -5.12 -2.69
CA SER A 46 -9.60 -3.90 -3.42
C SER A 46 -9.09 -2.67 -2.67
N ALA A 47 -7.78 -2.51 -2.63
CA ALA A 47 -7.05 -1.43 -2.00
C ALA A 47 -5.80 -1.11 -2.83
N GLU A 48 -5.19 0.03 -2.59
CA GLU A 48 -3.95 0.44 -3.24
C GLU A 48 -2.89 -0.68 -3.14
N TYR A 49 -2.02 -0.82 -4.18
CA TYR A 49 -1.14 -2.00 -4.30
C TYR A 49 -0.11 -2.10 -3.17
N GLN A 50 0.48 -0.98 -2.75
CA GLN A 50 1.47 -0.95 -1.67
C GLN A 50 0.87 -1.29 -0.30
N SER A 51 -0.46 -1.30 -0.19
CA SER A 51 -1.15 -1.73 1.03
C SER A 51 -1.40 -3.23 1.14
N GLN A 52 -1.23 -4.00 0.05
CA GLN A 52 -1.58 -5.43 0.04
C GLN A 52 -0.84 -6.22 1.14
N ALA A 53 0.48 -6.12 1.20
CA ALA A 53 1.29 -6.76 2.24
C ALA A 53 0.97 -6.22 3.65
N LEU A 54 0.57 -4.96 3.76
CA LEU A 54 0.20 -4.36 5.04
C LEU A 54 -1.16 -4.85 5.56
N ILE A 55 -2.10 -5.17 4.67
CA ILE A 55 -3.36 -5.83 5.05
C ILE A 55 -3.07 -7.23 5.62
N ASP A 56 -2.18 -7.99 4.97
CA ASP A 56 -1.75 -9.31 5.48
C ASP A 56 -1.07 -9.18 6.85
N LEU A 57 -0.18 -8.19 7.02
CA LEU A 57 0.44 -7.90 8.31
C LEU A 57 -0.59 -7.51 9.38
N ALA A 58 -1.56 -6.66 9.03
CA ALA A 58 -2.63 -6.27 9.95
C ALA A 58 -3.44 -7.48 10.43
N LYS A 59 -3.75 -8.43 9.54
CA LYS A 59 -4.41 -9.70 9.89
C LYS A 59 -3.55 -10.56 10.84
N LYS A 60 -2.22 -10.59 10.63
CA LYS A 60 -1.29 -11.29 11.54
C LYS A 60 -1.26 -10.63 12.93
N PHE A 61 -1.18 -9.30 12.98
CA PHE A 61 -1.24 -8.56 14.25
C PHE A 61 -2.56 -8.76 14.99
N LYS A 62 -3.69 -8.78 14.27
CA LYS A 62 -5.01 -9.02 14.87
C LYS A 62 -5.07 -10.33 15.64
N LYS A 63 -4.44 -11.40 15.13
CA LYS A 63 -4.38 -12.70 15.80
C LYS A 63 -3.53 -12.69 17.07
N ARG A 64 -2.61 -11.73 17.20
CA ARG A 64 -1.65 -11.62 18.33
C ARG A 64 -2.04 -10.58 19.36
N LEU A 65 -2.95 -9.69 19.01
CA LEU A 65 -3.39 -8.58 19.86
C LEU A 65 -4.78 -8.88 20.44
N GLU A 66 -4.84 -9.19 21.72
CA GLU A 66 -6.10 -9.44 22.41
C GLU A 66 -6.94 -8.17 22.55
N ASN A 67 -6.30 -7.02 22.81
CA ASN A 67 -6.98 -5.77 23.04
C ASN A 67 -6.31 -4.60 22.31
N LEU A 68 -6.95 -4.13 21.24
CA LEU A 68 -6.48 -3.01 20.42
C LEU A 68 -6.44 -1.66 21.20
N ASN A 69 -7.17 -1.53 22.30
CA ASN A 69 -7.12 -0.33 23.14
C ASN A 69 -5.77 -0.15 23.86
N GLN A 70 -4.97 -1.20 23.95
CA GLN A 70 -3.62 -1.14 24.50
C GLN A 70 -2.59 -0.56 23.53
N ILE A 71 -2.95 -0.33 22.26
CA ILE A 71 -2.07 0.30 21.29
C ILE A 71 -1.81 1.74 21.71
N LYS A 72 -0.52 2.09 21.84
CA LYS A 72 -0.03 3.45 22.05
C LYS A 72 0.30 4.12 20.73
N LYS A 73 1.07 3.43 19.87
CA LYS A 73 1.43 3.90 18.52
C LYS A 73 1.77 2.74 17.59
N ILE A 74 1.70 3.01 16.30
CA ILE A 74 2.06 2.09 15.22
C ILE A 74 3.03 2.82 14.29
N ASP A 75 4.22 2.26 14.11
CA ASP A 75 5.25 2.76 13.20
C ASP A 75 5.37 1.80 12.01
N ILE A 76 5.15 2.30 10.80
CA ILE A 76 5.26 1.54 9.54
C ILE A 76 6.49 2.01 8.80
N TYR A 77 7.49 1.14 8.64
CA TYR A 77 8.71 1.39 7.87
C TYR A 77 8.56 0.79 6.48
N THR A 78 8.62 1.63 5.45
CA THR A 78 8.31 1.23 4.08
C THR A 78 9.16 2.01 3.06
N SER A 79 8.87 1.87 1.77
CA SER A 79 9.61 2.55 0.70
C SER A 79 9.35 4.06 0.70
N HIS A 80 10.27 4.81 0.08
CA HIS A 80 10.10 6.25 -0.22
C HIS A 80 8.74 6.51 -0.86
N HIS A 81 8.45 5.83 -1.98
CA HIS A 81 7.19 6.04 -2.71
C HIS A 81 5.97 5.83 -1.81
N THR A 82 5.90 4.71 -1.09
CA THR A 82 4.79 4.43 -0.19
C THR A 82 4.65 5.47 0.90
N HIS A 83 5.77 5.90 1.51
CA HIS A 83 5.74 6.92 2.57
C HIS A 83 5.24 8.26 2.07
N TYR A 84 5.76 8.75 0.94
CA TYR A 84 5.46 10.10 0.43
C TYR A 84 4.21 10.19 -0.43
N VAL A 85 3.68 9.08 -0.97
CA VAL A 85 2.46 9.12 -1.81
C VAL A 85 1.21 8.75 -1.02
N ILE A 86 1.25 7.65 -0.25
CA ILE A 86 0.06 7.15 0.45
C ILE A 86 0.22 7.10 1.98
N GLY A 87 1.38 7.49 2.49
CA GLY A 87 1.73 7.52 3.91
C GLY A 87 1.65 8.92 4.53
N THR A 88 2.14 9.03 5.75
CA THR A 88 2.17 10.31 6.48
C THR A 88 3.14 11.33 5.88
N GLY A 89 4.12 10.89 5.09
CA GLY A 89 5.05 11.78 4.39
C GLY A 89 4.42 12.56 3.23
N ALA A 90 3.24 12.16 2.77
CA ALA A 90 2.48 12.89 1.75
C ALA A 90 2.06 14.30 2.23
N ASN A 91 2.02 14.53 3.54
CA ASN A 91 1.56 15.78 4.17
C ASN A 91 0.17 16.23 3.69
N ASP A 92 -0.67 15.24 3.33
CA ASP A 92 -2.04 15.46 2.85
C ASP A 92 -3.03 15.19 3.99
N PRO A 93 -3.66 16.23 4.54
CA PRO A 93 -4.58 16.09 5.67
C PRO A 93 -5.84 15.30 5.32
N GLN A 94 -6.22 15.21 4.03
CA GLN A 94 -7.37 14.44 3.62
C GLN A 94 -7.18 12.94 3.89
N LYS A 95 -5.95 12.45 3.89
CA LYS A 95 -5.60 11.07 4.23
C LYS A 95 -5.87 10.71 5.70
N MET A 96 -6.21 11.69 6.52
CA MET A 96 -6.56 11.56 7.94
C MET A 96 -7.98 12.04 8.23
N ASP A 97 -8.78 12.35 7.19
CA ASP A 97 -10.15 12.86 7.33
C ASP A 97 -11.19 11.73 7.25
N PRO A 98 -11.97 11.46 8.32
CA PRO A 98 -13.06 10.48 8.31
C PRO A 98 -14.22 10.81 7.35
N LYS A 99 -14.23 12.00 6.75
CA LYS A 99 -15.20 12.43 5.74
C LYS A 99 -14.68 12.30 4.31
N ALA A 100 -13.40 11.93 4.14
CA ALA A 100 -12.76 11.79 2.84
C ALA A 100 -13.51 10.84 1.92
N SER A 101 -13.34 11.03 0.62
CA SER A 101 -13.90 10.14 -0.41
C SER A 101 -13.27 8.74 -0.33
N ARG A 102 -13.92 7.77 -0.96
CA ARG A 102 -13.39 6.41 -1.08
C ARG A 102 -12.00 6.40 -1.72
N GLU A 103 -11.81 7.19 -2.76
CA GLU A 103 -10.56 7.29 -3.51
C GLU A 103 -9.42 7.81 -2.62
N THR A 104 -9.70 8.82 -1.80
CA THR A 104 -8.74 9.33 -0.82
C THR A 104 -8.42 8.29 0.26
N LEU A 105 -9.43 7.59 0.77
CA LEU A 105 -9.24 6.53 1.78
C LEU A 105 -8.46 5.34 1.20
N ASP A 106 -8.65 5.02 -0.09
CA ASP A 106 -7.87 4.00 -0.80
C ASP A 106 -6.39 4.37 -0.93
N HIS A 107 -6.07 5.65 -0.93
CA HIS A 107 -4.71 6.18 -0.94
C HIS A 107 -4.22 6.64 0.45
N SER A 108 -4.80 6.10 1.53
CA SER A 108 -4.35 6.30 2.90
C SER A 108 -3.96 4.97 3.54
N ILE A 109 -2.67 4.68 3.55
CA ILE A 109 -2.16 3.43 4.14
C ILE A 109 -2.46 3.36 5.64
N MET A 110 -2.56 4.50 6.31
CA MET A 110 -2.92 4.59 7.71
C MET A 110 -4.37 4.13 7.94
N TYR A 111 -5.30 4.58 7.08
CA TYR A 111 -6.69 4.14 7.12
C TYR A 111 -6.81 2.64 6.82
N ILE A 112 -6.19 2.19 5.71
CA ILE A 112 -6.26 0.80 5.26
C ILE A 112 -5.73 -0.14 6.35
N PHE A 113 -4.58 0.17 6.94
CA PHE A 113 -4.00 -0.65 8.01
C PHE A 113 -4.87 -0.65 9.26
N ALA A 114 -5.41 0.52 9.68
CA ALA A 114 -6.28 0.62 10.85
C ALA A 114 -7.54 -0.25 10.72
N VAL A 115 -8.21 -0.18 9.56
CA VAL A 115 -9.40 -0.97 9.27
C VAL A 115 -9.09 -2.47 9.24
N ALA A 116 -8.05 -2.86 8.51
CA ALA A 116 -7.65 -4.27 8.40
C ALA A 116 -7.24 -4.85 9.77
N LEU A 117 -6.56 -4.06 10.60
CA LEU A 117 -6.18 -4.46 11.95
C LEU A 117 -7.40 -4.64 12.85
N GLU A 118 -8.36 -3.73 12.79
CA GLU A 118 -9.56 -3.77 13.64
C GLU A 118 -10.49 -4.91 13.24
N ASP A 119 -10.73 -5.10 11.93
CA ASP A 119 -11.65 -6.12 11.42
C ASP A 119 -11.00 -7.51 11.26
N GLY A 120 -9.67 -7.60 11.19
CA GLY A 120 -8.97 -8.84 10.85
C GLY A 120 -9.21 -9.29 9.40
N ASN A 121 -9.80 -8.43 8.57
CA ASN A 121 -10.14 -8.68 7.19
C ASN A 121 -10.29 -7.37 6.39
N TRP A 122 -10.42 -7.49 5.06
CA TRP A 122 -10.70 -6.38 4.17
C TRP A 122 -11.88 -6.70 3.26
N HIS A 123 -12.83 -5.76 3.12
CA HIS A 123 -14.01 -5.92 2.28
C HIS A 123 -14.16 -4.73 1.34
N HIS A 124 -14.30 -4.99 0.05
CA HIS A 124 -14.29 -4.00 -1.04
C HIS A 124 -15.33 -2.86 -0.94
N VAL A 125 -16.43 -3.05 -0.21
CA VAL A 125 -17.44 -2.01 0.06
C VAL A 125 -17.45 -1.59 1.52
N ARG A 126 -17.60 -2.56 2.45
CA ARG A 126 -17.81 -2.25 3.87
C ARG A 126 -16.61 -1.53 4.49
N SER A 127 -15.38 -1.88 4.07
CA SER A 127 -14.17 -1.25 4.60
C SER A 127 -14.05 0.23 4.23
N TYR A 128 -14.75 0.69 3.18
CA TYR A 128 -14.79 2.10 2.75
C TYR A 128 -16.09 2.83 3.12
N SER A 129 -17.00 2.20 3.85
CA SER A 129 -18.25 2.86 4.18
C SER A 129 -18.03 4.09 5.07
N LYS A 130 -18.86 5.11 4.91
CA LYS A 130 -18.81 6.34 5.74
C LYS A 130 -18.95 6.01 7.24
N ALA A 131 -19.78 5.04 7.59
CA ALA A 131 -19.93 4.58 8.96
C ALA A 131 -18.63 3.96 9.50
N ARG A 132 -17.91 3.19 8.65
CA ARG A 132 -16.63 2.57 9.00
C ARG A 132 -15.55 3.61 9.25
N ALA A 133 -15.40 4.57 8.34
CA ALA A 133 -14.41 5.65 8.45
C ALA A 133 -14.65 6.54 9.68
N LYS A 134 -15.91 6.76 10.07
CA LYS A 134 -16.29 7.59 11.23
C LYS A 134 -16.28 6.84 12.57
N ARG A 135 -16.01 5.56 12.60
CA ARG A 135 -16.00 4.77 13.84
C ARG A 135 -14.88 5.27 14.77
N LYS A 136 -15.23 5.63 16.00
CA LYS A 136 -14.28 6.22 16.97
C LYS A 136 -13.06 5.33 17.23
N SER A 137 -13.25 4.01 17.32
CA SER A 137 -12.14 3.05 17.51
C SER A 137 -11.20 3.01 16.32
N THR A 138 -11.72 3.05 15.08
CA THR A 138 -10.93 3.14 13.86
C THR A 138 -10.11 4.43 13.82
N ILE A 139 -10.74 5.57 14.07
CA ILE A 139 -10.09 6.88 14.09
C ILE A 139 -8.94 6.91 15.11
N LYS A 140 -9.15 6.30 16.27
CA LYS A 140 -8.13 6.21 17.32
C LYS A 140 -6.89 5.42 16.84
N ILE A 141 -7.10 4.25 16.23
CA ILE A 141 -6.00 3.43 15.67
C ILE A 141 -5.36 4.17 14.51
N TRP A 142 -6.14 4.67 13.57
CA TRP A 142 -5.69 5.40 12.39
C TRP A 142 -4.74 6.55 12.76
N ARG A 143 -5.14 7.40 13.71
CA ARG A 143 -4.34 8.54 14.20
C ARG A 143 -3.09 8.14 14.98
N SER A 144 -2.98 6.90 15.43
CA SER A 144 -1.78 6.38 16.10
C SER A 144 -0.71 5.87 15.14
N ILE A 145 -1.01 5.85 13.82
CA ILE A 145 -0.12 5.33 12.79
C ILE A 145 0.76 6.45 12.23
N LYS A 146 2.06 6.19 12.17
CA LYS A 146 3.03 6.98 11.40
C LYS A 146 3.79 6.09 10.44
N THR A 147 4.04 6.57 9.24
CA THR A 147 4.91 5.90 8.28
C THR A 147 6.30 6.54 8.29
N HIS A 148 7.31 5.77 7.94
CA HIS A 148 8.71 6.19 7.86
C HIS A 148 9.33 5.60 6.60
N GLU A 149 10.09 6.41 5.88
CA GLU A 149 10.95 5.85 4.85
C GLU A 149 12.05 5.00 5.49
N ASP A 150 12.28 3.82 4.92
CA ASP A 150 13.43 2.97 5.21
C ASP A 150 14.12 2.64 3.89
N LYS A 151 15.39 3.06 3.76
CA LYS A 151 16.20 2.88 2.54
C LYS A 151 16.28 1.41 2.07
N LYS A 152 16.16 0.45 2.98
CA LYS A 152 16.11 -0.98 2.64
C LYS A 152 14.87 -1.27 1.78
N TRP A 153 13.69 -0.75 2.20
CA TRP A 153 12.45 -0.94 1.47
C TRP A 153 12.43 -0.14 0.17
N THR A 154 13.00 1.07 0.15
CA THR A 154 13.16 1.88 -1.07
C THR A 154 14.00 1.13 -2.12
N ARG A 155 15.14 0.54 -1.73
CA ARG A 155 15.95 -0.28 -2.65
C ARG A 155 15.22 -1.52 -3.17
N LYS A 156 14.43 -2.19 -2.32
CA LYS A 156 13.61 -3.33 -2.75
C LYS A 156 12.50 -2.91 -3.71
N TYR A 157 11.85 -1.78 -3.47
CA TYR A 157 10.79 -1.24 -4.32
C TYR A 157 11.29 -0.97 -5.74
N HIS A 158 12.48 -0.40 -5.89
CA HIS A 158 13.09 -0.08 -7.19
C HIS A 158 13.97 -1.20 -7.77
N ASN A 159 13.96 -2.40 -7.18
CA ASN A 159 14.79 -3.47 -7.68
C ASN A 159 14.35 -3.90 -9.09
N PRO A 160 15.24 -3.89 -10.10
CA PRO A 160 14.89 -4.26 -11.48
C PRO A 160 14.57 -5.76 -11.63
N ASN A 161 15.07 -6.60 -10.73
CA ASN A 161 14.76 -8.02 -10.74
C ASN A 161 13.39 -8.26 -10.08
N PRO A 162 12.36 -8.74 -10.81
CA PRO A 162 11.02 -8.96 -10.28
C PRO A 162 11.00 -9.94 -9.09
N LYS A 163 11.92 -10.92 -9.07
CA LYS A 163 12.05 -11.85 -7.94
C LYS A 163 12.60 -11.21 -6.67
N LYS A 164 13.25 -10.05 -6.78
CA LYS A 164 13.82 -9.29 -5.64
C LYS A 164 13.01 -8.03 -5.34
N LYS A 165 12.18 -7.57 -6.28
CA LYS A 165 11.28 -6.43 -6.10
C LYS A 165 10.28 -6.73 -4.99
N SER A 166 10.00 -5.71 -4.16
CA SER A 166 9.14 -5.87 -2.99
C SER A 166 8.38 -4.58 -2.69
N PHE A 167 7.10 -4.71 -2.40
CA PHE A 167 6.20 -3.64 -1.97
C PHE A 167 5.78 -3.83 -0.51
N GLY A 168 6.68 -4.37 0.29
CA GLY A 168 6.44 -4.72 1.68
C GLY A 168 6.76 -3.63 2.68
N ALA A 169 6.68 -4.01 3.94
CA ALA A 169 6.96 -3.14 5.06
C ALA A 169 7.38 -3.91 6.31
N LYS A 170 7.97 -3.17 7.27
CA LYS A 170 8.10 -3.59 8.67
C LYS A 170 7.15 -2.73 9.51
N VAL A 171 6.38 -3.36 10.38
CA VAL A 171 5.46 -2.68 11.29
C VAL A 171 5.87 -2.96 12.73
N VAL A 172 5.91 -1.89 13.53
CA VAL A 172 6.18 -1.95 14.97
C VAL A 172 4.97 -1.38 15.71
N ILE A 173 4.27 -2.21 16.47
CA ILE A 173 3.19 -1.78 17.36
C ILE A 173 3.74 -1.67 18.78
N THR A 174 3.68 -0.46 19.34
CA THR A 174 4.06 -0.20 20.72
C THR A 174 2.80 -0.13 21.58
N LEU A 175 2.73 -0.95 22.61
CA LEU A 175 1.64 -0.96 23.59
C LEU A 175 1.85 0.08 24.68
N LYS A 176 0.80 0.41 25.42
CA LYS A 176 0.84 1.38 26.53
C LYS A 176 1.80 0.98 27.65
N ASN A 177 1.99 -0.33 27.88
CA ASN A 177 2.96 -0.85 28.84
C ASN A 177 4.41 -0.85 28.33
N GLY A 178 4.67 -0.27 27.15
CA GLY A 178 6.00 -0.21 26.53
C GLY A 178 6.38 -1.44 25.70
N LYS A 179 5.65 -2.56 25.78
CA LYS A 179 5.91 -3.75 24.96
C LYS A 179 5.80 -3.42 23.49
N LYS A 180 6.75 -3.91 22.68
CA LYS A 180 6.76 -3.77 21.22
C LYS A 180 6.50 -5.14 20.57
N ILE A 181 5.64 -5.13 19.57
CA ILE A 181 5.37 -6.29 18.72
C ILE A 181 5.76 -5.89 17.30
N THR A 182 6.64 -6.68 16.68
CA THR A 182 7.20 -6.38 15.35
C THR A 182 6.89 -7.51 14.39
N GLU A 183 6.46 -7.15 13.19
CA GLU A 183 6.31 -8.04 12.04
C GLU A 183 6.82 -7.35 10.78
N GLN A 184 7.26 -8.14 9.81
CA GLN A 184 7.62 -7.65 8.48
C GLN A 184 7.20 -8.63 7.41
N GLN A 185 6.92 -8.11 6.22
CA GLN A 185 6.55 -8.91 5.07
C GLN A 185 7.04 -8.24 3.80
N ASP A 186 7.72 -8.97 2.94
CA ASP A 186 8.29 -8.43 1.70
C ASP A 186 7.22 -8.26 0.62
N ARG A 187 6.26 -9.18 0.53
CA ARG A 187 5.22 -9.23 -0.51
C ARG A 187 3.89 -9.62 0.11
N ALA A 188 2.81 -9.23 -0.55
CA ALA A 188 1.49 -9.76 -0.23
C ALA A 188 1.47 -11.30 -0.39
N ASP A 189 0.64 -11.97 0.39
CA ASP A 189 0.51 -13.42 0.32
C ASP A 189 0.05 -13.88 -1.07
N ALA A 190 -0.82 -13.13 -1.75
CA ALA A 190 -1.31 -13.41 -3.11
C ALA A 190 -0.40 -12.87 -4.24
N HIS A 191 0.80 -12.37 -3.92
CA HIS A 191 1.78 -12.02 -4.95
C HIS A 191 2.30 -13.29 -5.65
N PRO A 192 2.66 -13.26 -6.97
CA PRO A 192 3.20 -14.44 -7.66
C PRO A 192 4.39 -15.14 -7.00
N PHE A 193 5.12 -14.41 -6.15
CA PHE A 193 6.20 -14.95 -5.30
C PHE A 193 5.86 -14.83 -3.80
N GLY A 194 4.58 -14.76 -3.46
CA GLY A 194 4.07 -14.71 -2.09
C GLY A 194 3.84 -16.10 -1.49
N ALA A 195 3.20 -16.13 -0.33
CA ALA A 195 2.91 -17.40 0.37
C ALA A 195 1.71 -18.16 -0.23
N ARG A 196 0.86 -17.49 -1.02
CA ARG A 196 -0.33 -18.04 -1.68
C ARG A 196 -0.44 -17.48 -3.10
N PRO A 197 0.51 -17.81 -4.01
CA PRO A 197 0.55 -17.27 -5.37
C PRO A 197 -0.62 -17.75 -6.24
#